data_59e7fbac2fbbe42c27cc8f175367a4e2
#
_entry.id   59e7fbac2fbbe42c27cc8f175367a4e2
#
_cell.length_a   1.000
_cell.length_b   1.000
_cell.length_c   1.000
_cell.angle_alpha   90.00
_cell.angle_beta   90.00
_cell.angle_gamma   90.00
#
_symmetry.space_group_name_H-M   'P 1'
#
loop_
_entity.id
_entity.type
_entity.pdbx_description
1 polymer ?
#
loop_
_entity_poly.entity_id
_entity_poly.type
_entity_poly.pdbx_seq_one_letter_code
_entity_poly.pdbx_strand_id
1 'polypeptide(L)'
;SAPSYIQENSVREGEEVSDAVFNLWIDHGKKVKDGEYAYMVVPDKSLEDFQSFVATQNYKIIENSVTVQAVKLNHQYAVVFYRPGMVQLDSGLTLTTDKQVIVYLEQKENGYDIWAADPLYKQREVCLALNGREVQIAFPKEGLTGSTTFTDIAAIQPFDLKCEYLENPLGIDVPKPRLSWKMGTTTSMRGLKQTAYQILVSSSEALLDANRADLWDSGRINTNESVNIVYEGVPLIAGQKCFWKVRFSDEQGNWSSWSAPAS
;
A
#
# COMPACT_ATOMS: atom_id res chain seq x y z
N SER A 1 18.94 -29.12 -21.27
CA SER A 1 18.05 -29.52 -22.37
C SER A 1 16.98 -28.45 -22.55
N ALA A 2 16.87 -27.90 -23.76
CA ALA A 2 15.83 -26.94 -24.10
C ALA A 2 14.44 -27.53 -23.85
N PRO A 3 13.47 -26.74 -23.37
CA PRO A 3 12.13 -27.27 -23.16
C PRO A 3 11.50 -27.72 -24.46
N SER A 4 10.84 -28.88 -24.40
CA SER A 4 10.33 -29.66 -25.55
C SER A 4 9.22 -28.99 -26.37
N TYR A 5 8.68 -27.86 -25.98
CA TYR A 5 7.59 -27.20 -26.73
C TYR A 5 8.05 -26.49 -28.02
N ILE A 6 9.35 -26.34 -28.24
CA ILE A 6 9.85 -25.84 -29.52
C ILE A 6 9.65 -26.86 -30.62
N GLN A 7 9.43 -28.16 -30.29
CA GLN A 7 9.18 -29.24 -31.27
C GLN A 7 7.72 -29.33 -31.75
N GLU A 8 6.77 -28.67 -31.09
CA GLU A 8 5.34 -28.77 -31.44
C GLU A 8 4.83 -27.67 -32.37
N ASN A 9 5.57 -26.58 -32.53
CA ASN A 9 5.20 -25.58 -33.52
C ASN A 9 5.83 -25.93 -34.87
N SER A 10 5.06 -26.49 -35.73
CA SER A 10 5.33 -26.90 -37.13
C SER A 10 6.29 -25.92 -37.85
N VAL A 11 7.58 -26.14 -37.65
CA VAL A 11 8.59 -25.72 -38.61
C VAL A 11 8.34 -26.54 -39.85
N ARG A 12 8.15 -25.92 -41.00
CA ARG A 12 8.03 -26.64 -42.28
C ARG A 12 9.24 -27.52 -42.42
N GLU A 13 8.99 -28.78 -42.75
CA GLU A 13 10.03 -29.80 -42.94
C GLU A 13 11.07 -29.28 -43.93
N GLY A 14 12.34 -29.06 -43.48
CA GLY A 14 13.44 -28.58 -44.30
C GLY A 14 13.85 -27.10 -44.07
N GLU A 15 13.21 -26.33 -43.21
CA GLU A 15 13.72 -25.00 -42.82
C GLU A 15 14.66 -25.11 -41.62
N GLU A 16 15.92 -24.68 -41.80
CA GLU A 16 16.87 -24.53 -40.71
C GLU A 16 16.58 -23.20 -40.01
N VAL A 17 16.08 -23.26 -38.77
CA VAL A 17 15.82 -22.10 -37.94
C VAL A 17 17.02 -21.90 -37.02
N SER A 18 17.70 -20.76 -37.17
CA SER A 18 18.77 -20.34 -36.30
C SER A 18 18.33 -19.09 -35.55
N ASP A 19 18.35 -19.13 -34.21
CA ASP A 19 18.02 -17.99 -33.39
C ASP A 19 19.02 -17.84 -32.24
N ALA A 20 19.20 -16.60 -31.77
CA ALA A 20 20.09 -16.29 -30.65
C ALA A 20 19.37 -16.56 -29.32
N VAL A 21 19.93 -17.45 -28.52
CA VAL A 21 19.37 -17.79 -27.21
C VAL A 21 20.21 -17.13 -26.12
N PHE A 22 19.57 -16.34 -25.27
CA PHE A 22 20.17 -15.77 -24.08
C PHE A 22 19.90 -16.67 -22.87
N ASN A 23 20.95 -17.13 -22.20
CA ASN A 23 20.88 -17.90 -20.98
C ASN A 23 21.48 -17.11 -19.81
N LEU A 24 20.72 -16.94 -18.75
CA LEU A 24 21.16 -16.36 -17.50
C LEU A 24 21.01 -17.39 -16.39
N TRP A 25 22.06 -17.59 -15.61
CA TRP A 25 22.00 -18.39 -14.40
C TRP A 25 22.73 -17.70 -13.25
N ILE A 26 22.31 -17.98 -12.03
CA ILE A 26 22.94 -17.52 -10.81
C ILE A 26 23.61 -18.74 -10.16
N ASP A 27 24.93 -18.71 -10.06
CA ASP A 27 25.70 -19.78 -9.44
C ASP A 27 25.79 -19.51 -7.92
N HIS A 28 25.14 -20.36 -7.15
CA HIS A 28 25.19 -20.30 -5.67
C HIS A 28 26.37 -21.08 -5.09
N GLY A 29 27.23 -21.68 -5.91
CA GLY A 29 28.36 -22.50 -5.50
C GLY A 29 27.97 -23.94 -5.10
N LYS A 30 28.89 -24.62 -4.39
CA LYS A 30 28.70 -26.04 -3.99
C LYS A 30 28.11 -26.13 -2.59
N LYS A 31 27.09 -26.99 -2.39
CA LYS A 31 26.46 -27.29 -1.09
C LYS A 31 25.85 -26.05 -0.41
N VAL A 32 25.19 -25.22 -1.16
CA VAL A 32 24.49 -24.04 -0.64
C VAL A 32 23.38 -24.47 0.32
N LYS A 33 23.35 -23.85 1.49
CA LYS A 33 22.24 -23.86 2.44
C LYS A 33 21.72 -22.44 2.55
N ASP A 34 20.41 -22.28 2.48
CA ASP A 34 19.73 -20.97 2.64
C ASP A 34 20.16 -19.90 1.63
N GLY A 35 20.43 -20.32 0.39
CA GLY A 35 20.76 -19.40 -0.69
C GLY A 35 19.53 -18.63 -1.19
N GLU A 36 19.65 -17.31 -1.24
CA GLU A 36 18.62 -16.41 -1.76
C GLU A 36 19.15 -15.67 -2.99
N TYR A 37 18.22 -15.30 -3.88
CA TYR A 37 18.54 -14.42 -5.00
C TYR A 37 17.36 -13.53 -5.34
N ALA A 38 17.66 -12.40 -5.94
CA ALA A 38 16.67 -11.52 -6.55
C ALA A 38 17.25 -10.95 -7.85
N TYR A 39 16.41 -10.85 -8.86
CA TYR A 39 16.78 -10.21 -10.13
C TYR A 39 15.59 -9.43 -10.69
N MET A 40 15.92 -8.48 -11.56
CA MET A 40 14.93 -7.69 -12.28
C MET A 40 15.20 -7.82 -13.79
N VAL A 41 14.16 -8.07 -14.55
CA VAL A 41 14.19 -8.03 -16.01
C VAL A 41 13.61 -6.70 -16.46
N VAL A 42 14.39 -5.92 -17.19
CA VAL A 42 13.97 -4.63 -17.71
C VAL A 42 14.04 -4.70 -19.23
N PRO A 43 12.92 -4.97 -19.91
CA PRO A 43 12.89 -5.06 -21.36
C PRO A 43 12.98 -3.68 -22.00
N ASP A 44 13.39 -3.66 -23.28
CA ASP A 44 13.27 -2.51 -24.17
C ASP A 44 13.98 -1.22 -23.72
N LYS A 45 15.18 -1.38 -23.13
CA LYS A 45 16.03 -0.26 -22.74
C LYS A 45 17.43 -0.36 -23.34
N SER A 46 17.97 0.77 -23.76
CA SER A 46 19.39 0.87 -24.06
C SER A 46 20.23 0.64 -22.80
N LEU A 47 21.54 0.35 -22.95
CA LEU A 47 22.43 0.18 -21.80
C LEU A 47 22.49 1.45 -20.92
N GLU A 48 22.52 2.63 -21.55
CA GLU A 48 22.57 3.93 -20.86
C GLU A 48 21.27 4.19 -20.09
N ASP A 49 20.10 3.96 -20.71
CA ASP A 49 18.81 4.07 -20.07
C ASP A 49 18.65 3.06 -18.94
N PHE A 50 19.18 1.84 -19.10
CA PHE A 50 19.17 0.83 -18.07
C PHE A 50 20.01 1.25 -16.85
N GLN A 51 21.20 1.78 -17.05
CA GLN A 51 22.06 2.28 -15.96
C GLN A 51 21.38 3.42 -15.20
N SER A 52 20.80 4.36 -15.93
CA SER A 52 20.02 5.47 -15.34
C SER A 52 18.79 4.95 -14.59
N PHE A 53 18.06 4.00 -15.16
CA PHE A 53 16.91 3.35 -14.52
C PHE A 53 17.31 2.69 -13.20
N VAL A 54 18.36 1.85 -13.19
CA VAL A 54 18.83 1.16 -11.96
C VAL A 54 19.25 2.15 -10.89
N ALA A 55 19.90 3.26 -11.26
CA ALA A 55 20.35 4.27 -10.32
C ALA A 55 19.19 5.08 -9.69
N THR A 56 18.06 5.18 -10.38
CA THR A 56 16.92 6.01 -9.96
C THR A 56 15.78 5.22 -9.34
N GLN A 57 15.73 3.89 -9.51
CA GLN A 57 14.63 3.08 -9.01
C GLN A 57 14.79 2.70 -7.54
N ASN A 58 13.79 3.03 -6.76
CA ASN A 58 13.67 2.73 -5.34
C ASN A 58 12.89 1.42 -5.14
N TYR A 59 13.46 0.29 -5.56
CA TYR A 59 12.84 -1.01 -5.25
C TYR A 59 13.30 -1.51 -3.87
N LYS A 60 12.39 -2.17 -3.19
CA LYS A 60 12.65 -2.79 -1.89
C LYS A 60 12.05 -4.18 -1.85
N ILE A 61 12.87 -5.17 -1.51
CA ILE A 61 12.36 -6.48 -1.11
C ILE A 61 11.80 -6.34 0.29
N ILE A 62 10.49 -6.59 0.45
CA ILE A 62 9.78 -6.49 1.72
C ILE A 62 9.88 -7.81 2.47
N GLU A 63 9.60 -8.89 1.76
CA GLU A 63 9.60 -10.25 2.28
C GLU A 63 10.12 -11.19 1.19
N ASN A 64 10.94 -12.16 1.57
CA ASN A 64 11.40 -13.23 0.68
C ASN A 64 11.45 -14.53 1.46
N SER A 65 10.31 -15.16 1.62
CA SER A 65 10.16 -16.42 2.35
C SER A 65 9.49 -17.49 1.50
N VAL A 66 9.45 -18.71 2.00
CA VAL A 66 8.76 -19.84 1.35
C VAL A 66 7.23 -19.72 1.39
N THR A 67 6.70 -18.78 2.14
CA THR A 67 5.26 -18.55 2.31
C THR A 67 4.76 -17.33 1.58
N VAL A 68 5.58 -16.29 1.49
CA VAL A 68 5.24 -15.03 0.83
C VAL A 68 6.48 -14.39 0.23
N GLN A 69 6.34 -13.82 -0.94
CA GLN A 69 7.32 -12.93 -1.54
C GLN A 69 6.64 -11.60 -1.83
N ALA A 70 7.29 -10.51 -1.44
CA ALA A 70 6.75 -9.17 -1.59
C ALA A 70 7.85 -8.17 -1.95
N VAL A 71 7.57 -7.35 -2.96
CA VAL A 71 8.45 -6.27 -3.40
C VAL A 71 7.66 -4.97 -3.51
N LYS A 72 8.34 -3.88 -3.26
CA LYS A 72 7.84 -2.52 -3.45
C LYS A 72 8.66 -1.80 -4.51
N LEU A 73 7.99 -1.08 -5.38
CA LEU A 73 8.58 -0.13 -6.31
C LEU A 73 7.75 1.16 -6.25
N ASN A 74 8.32 2.23 -5.70
CA ASN A 74 7.61 3.50 -5.48
C ASN A 74 6.30 3.31 -4.69
N HIS A 75 5.14 3.52 -5.35
CA HIS A 75 3.80 3.37 -4.79
C HIS A 75 3.12 2.05 -5.17
N GLN A 76 3.87 1.11 -5.70
CA GLN A 76 3.40 -0.18 -6.21
C GLN A 76 3.97 -1.32 -5.38
N TYR A 77 3.16 -2.36 -5.19
CA TYR A 77 3.55 -3.56 -4.47
C TYR A 77 3.15 -4.78 -5.29
N ALA A 78 4.07 -5.72 -5.44
CA ALA A 78 3.79 -7.03 -6.00
C ALA A 78 4.01 -8.08 -4.92
N VAL A 79 3.01 -8.92 -4.70
CA VAL A 79 3.00 -9.91 -3.63
C VAL A 79 2.57 -11.27 -4.16
N VAL A 80 3.31 -12.31 -3.81
CA VAL A 80 2.94 -13.69 -4.10
C VAL A 80 2.76 -14.41 -2.77
N PHE A 81 1.54 -14.80 -2.47
CA PHE A 81 1.23 -15.67 -1.35
C PHE A 81 1.20 -17.12 -1.82
N TYR A 82 2.10 -17.93 -1.32
CA TYR A 82 2.12 -19.38 -1.55
C TYR A 82 1.20 -20.14 -0.59
N ARG A 83 0.74 -19.48 0.48
CA ARG A 83 -0.18 -19.98 1.50
C ARG A 83 -1.01 -18.82 2.05
N PRO A 84 -2.16 -19.11 2.72
CA PRO A 84 -2.84 -18.11 3.54
C PRO A 84 -1.87 -17.45 4.52
N GLY A 85 -1.97 -16.14 4.69
CA GLY A 85 -1.07 -15.42 5.59
C GLY A 85 -1.18 -13.92 5.49
N MET A 86 -0.19 -13.27 6.07
CA MET A 86 -0.12 -11.82 6.22
C MET A 86 1.29 -11.34 5.86
N VAL A 87 1.38 -10.16 5.26
CA VAL A 87 2.63 -9.43 5.04
C VAL A 87 2.46 -7.97 5.42
N GLN A 88 3.47 -7.41 6.09
CA GLN A 88 3.57 -5.98 6.38
C GLN A 88 4.24 -5.30 5.18
N LEU A 89 3.48 -4.60 4.36
CA LEU A 89 3.98 -3.95 3.14
C LEU A 89 4.70 -2.64 3.42
N ASP A 90 4.20 -1.87 4.40
CA ASP A 90 4.80 -0.61 4.84
C ASP A 90 4.37 -0.29 6.27
N SER A 91 4.89 0.79 6.86
CA SER A 91 4.43 1.29 8.16
C SER A 91 2.94 1.61 8.10
N GLY A 92 2.13 0.80 8.78
CA GLY A 92 0.67 0.93 8.78
C GLY A 92 -0.04 0.35 7.55
N LEU A 93 0.64 -0.42 6.69
CA LEU A 93 0.02 -1.10 5.55
C LEU A 93 0.25 -2.60 5.64
N THR A 94 -0.78 -3.35 5.94
CA THR A 94 -0.77 -4.81 6.06
C THR A 94 -1.72 -5.44 5.05
N LEU A 95 -1.26 -6.47 4.35
CA LEU A 95 -2.08 -7.27 3.44
C LEU A 95 -2.19 -8.69 3.98
N THR A 96 -3.43 -9.19 4.05
CA THR A 96 -3.75 -10.55 4.51
C THR A 96 -4.54 -11.28 3.42
N THR A 97 -4.40 -12.59 3.36
CA THR A 97 -5.17 -13.45 2.45
C THR A 97 -5.57 -14.76 3.11
N ASP A 98 -6.74 -15.26 2.75
CA ASP A 98 -7.27 -16.57 3.14
C ASP A 98 -6.81 -17.72 2.23
N LYS A 99 -6.19 -17.39 1.08
CA LYS A 99 -5.78 -18.37 0.07
C LYS A 99 -4.46 -17.96 -0.59
N GLN A 100 -3.91 -18.89 -1.36
CA GLN A 100 -2.81 -18.64 -2.28
C GLN A 100 -3.24 -17.65 -3.36
N VAL A 101 -2.46 -16.60 -3.63
CA VAL A 101 -2.84 -15.55 -4.58
C VAL A 101 -1.62 -14.74 -5.00
N ILE A 102 -1.64 -14.25 -6.24
CA ILE A 102 -0.75 -13.19 -6.70
C ILE A 102 -1.54 -11.88 -6.61
N VAL A 103 -0.95 -10.88 -5.98
CA VAL A 103 -1.56 -9.56 -5.78
C VAL A 103 -0.62 -8.49 -6.32
N TYR A 104 -1.14 -7.61 -7.14
CA TYR A 104 -0.52 -6.34 -7.44
C TYR A 104 -1.37 -5.22 -6.83
N LEU A 105 -0.71 -4.34 -6.10
CA LEU A 105 -1.34 -3.26 -5.36
C LEU A 105 -0.71 -1.94 -5.79
N GLU A 106 -1.49 -0.98 -6.17
CA GLU A 106 -1.03 0.36 -6.49
C GLU A 106 -1.69 1.38 -5.57
N GLN A 107 -0.87 2.13 -4.83
CA GLN A 107 -1.36 3.21 -3.99
C GLN A 107 -1.81 4.39 -4.85
N LYS A 108 -3.01 4.85 -4.61
CA LYS A 108 -3.61 6.04 -5.22
C LYS A 108 -3.78 7.12 -4.17
N GLU A 109 -4.13 8.31 -4.60
CA GLU A 109 -4.42 9.45 -3.71
C GLU A 109 -5.48 9.10 -2.67
N ASN A 110 -6.51 8.35 -3.07
CA ASN A 110 -7.69 8.04 -2.25
C ASN A 110 -7.89 6.53 -2.05
N GLY A 111 -6.83 5.73 -1.95
CA GLY A 111 -6.96 4.29 -1.72
C GLY A 111 -5.93 3.44 -2.43
N TYR A 112 -6.36 2.27 -2.79
CA TYR A 112 -5.52 1.28 -3.46
C TYR A 112 -6.30 0.61 -4.58
N ASP A 113 -5.70 0.55 -5.74
CA ASP A 113 -6.10 -0.33 -6.81
C ASP A 113 -5.47 -1.71 -6.58
N ILE A 114 -6.26 -2.76 -6.71
CA ILE A 114 -5.85 -4.14 -6.44
C ILE A 114 -6.13 -4.99 -7.67
N TRP A 115 -5.12 -5.69 -8.13
CA TRP A 115 -5.26 -6.76 -9.12
C TRP A 115 -4.86 -8.07 -8.45
N ALA A 116 -5.72 -9.06 -8.57
CA ALA A 116 -5.47 -10.40 -8.03
C ALA A 116 -5.59 -11.46 -9.10
N ALA A 117 -4.76 -12.49 -9.01
CA ALA A 117 -4.80 -13.65 -9.90
C ALA A 117 -4.62 -14.94 -9.10
N ASP A 118 -5.34 -16.00 -9.50
CA ASP A 118 -5.13 -17.35 -8.99
C ASP A 118 -3.99 -18.02 -9.74
N PRO A 119 -2.82 -18.28 -9.13
CA PRO A 119 -1.69 -18.92 -9.80
C PRO A 119 -1.93 -20.39 -10.16
N LEU A 120 -2.95 -21.02 -9.58
CA LEU A 120 -3.26 -22.44 -9.79
C LEU A 120 -4.47 -22.69 -10.69
N TYR A 121 -5.20 -21.67 -11.10
CA TYR A 121 -6.41 -21.76 -11.92
C TYR A 121 -7.52 -22.62 -11.29
N LYS A 122 -7.58 -22.71 -9.96
CA LYS A 122 -8.48 -23.63 -9.25
C LYS A 122 -9.47 -22.93 -8.35
N GLN A 123 -9.18 -21.67 -7.97
CA GLN A 123 -9.98 -20.94 -7.01
C GLN A 123 -11.09 -20.15 -7.71
N ARG A 124 -12.21 -20.00 -7.04
CA ARG A 124 -13.32 -19.18 -7.54
C ARG A 124 -13.29 -17.77 -7.00
N GLU A 125 -12.70 -17.60 -5.83
CA GLU A 125 -12.62 -16.33 -5.11
C GLU A 125 -11.50 -16.38 -4.09
N VAL A 126 -11.07 -15.21 -3.64
CA VAL A 126 -10.15 -15.00 -2.53
C VAL A 126 -10.67 -13.87 -1.66
N CYS A 127 -10.48 -13.98 -0.35
CA CYS A 127 -10.64 -12.87 0.58
C CYS A 127 -9.28 -12.23 0.82
N LEU A 128 -9.15 -10.95 0.45
CA LEU A 128 -8.02 -10.12 0.82
C LEU A 128 -8.45 -9.16 1.91
N ALA A 129 -7.56 -8.87 2.87
CA ALA A 129 -7.79 -7.79 3.81
C ALA A 129 -6.61 -6.82 3.80
N LEU A 130 -6.89 -5.55 3.56
CA LEU A 130 -5.93 -4.46 3.64
C LEU A 130 -6.18 -3.67 4.92
N ASN A 131 -5.21 -3.71 5.85
CA ASN A 131 -5.38 -3.16 7.20
C ASN A 131 -6.65 -3.66 7.91
N GLY A 132 -6.97 -4.96 7.75
CA GLY A 132 -8.17 -5.58 8.31
C GLY A 132 -9.47 -5.32 7.53
N ARG A 133 -9.46 -4.49 6.49
CA ARG A 133 -10.62 -4.29 5.61
C ARG A 133 -10.65 -5.38 4.57
N GLU A 134 -11.68 -6.20 4.66
CA GLU A 134 -11.88 -7.34 3.77
C GLU A 134 -12.50 -6.92 2.43
N VAL A 135 -12.02 -7.54 1.36
CA VAL A 135 -12.61 -7.51 0.03
C VAL A 135 -12.63 -8.91 -0.54
N GLN A 136 -13.79 -9.33 -1.03
CA GLN A 136 -13.95 -10.57 -1.74
C GLN A 136 -13.70 -10.34 -3.23
N ILE A 137 -12.75 -11.08 -3.79
CA ILE A 137 -12.40 -11.00 -5.21
C ILE A 137 -12.79 -12.32 -5.87
N ALA A 138 -13.74 -12.26 -6.80
CA ALA A 138 -14.13 -13.41 -7.60
C ALA A 138 -13.22 -13.53 -8.82
N PHE A 139 -12.69 -14.74 -9.06
CA PHE A 139 -11.89 -15.00 -10.25
C PHE A 139 -12.74 -15.39 -11.45
N PRO A 140 -12.30 -15.06 -12.67
CA PRO A 140 -12.99 -15.44 -13.90
C PRO A 140 -13.12 -16.94 -14.02
N LYS A 141 -14.23 -17.37 -14.63
CA LYS A 141 -14.51 -18.78 -14.94
C LYS A 141 -14.27 -19.03 -16.43
N GLU A 142 -14.00 -20.28 -16.77
CA GLU A 142 -13.96 -20.79 -18.15
C GLU A 142 -13.21 -19.90 -19.16
N GLY A 143 -12.13 -20.41 -19.74
CA GLY A 143 -11.34 -19.74 -20.78
C GLY A 143 -10.60 -18.47 -20.36
N LEU A 144 -10.98 -17.83 -19.24
CA LEU A 144 -10.31 -16.69 -18.66
C LEU A 144 -9.67 -17.00 -17.29
N THR A 145 -9.65 -18.27 -16.90
CA THR A 145 -8.94 -18.73 -15.70
C THR A 145 -7.47 -18.29 -15.75
N GLY A 146 -6.99 -17.67 -14.67
CA GLY A 146 -5.65 -17.08 -14.59
C GLY A 146 -5.54 -15.63 -15.02
N SER A 147 -6.60 -15.04 -15.56
CA SER A 147 -6.67 -13.59 -15.76
C SER A 147 -6.71 -12.87 -14.43
N THR A 148 -6.17 -11.65 -14.41
CA THR A 148 -6.25 -10.78 -13.25
C THR A 148 -7.67 -10.23 -13.07
N THR A 149 -8.12 -10.19 -11.83
CA THR A 149 -9.36 -9.48 -11.46
C THR A 149 -8.98 -8.18 -10.78
N PHE A 150 -9.60 -7.10 -11.20
CA PHE A 150 -9.43 -5.77 -10.64
C PHE A 150 -10.48 -5.48 -9.57
N THR A 151 -10.08 -4.83 -8.52
CA THR A 151 -10.94 -4.17 -7.53
C THR A 151 -10.22 -2.96 -6.95
N ASP A 152 -10.95 -2.10 -6.28
CA ASP A 152 -10.39 -0.98 -5.54
C ASP A 152 -10.79 -1.04 -4.06
N ILE A 153 -9.92 -0.57 -3.20
CA ILE A 153 -10.23 -0.32 -1.79
C ILE A 153 -10.04 1.17 -1.56
N ALA A 154 -11.16 1.87 -1.37
CA ALA A 154 -11.11 3.26 -1.01
C ALA A 154 -10.40 3.49 0.31
N ALA A 155 -9.53 4.46 0.39
CA ALA A 155 -9.00 4.90 1.66
C ALA A 155 -10.12 5.47 2.53
N ILE A 156 -10.19 5.03 3.77
CA ILE A 156 -10.94 5.73 4.80
C ILE A 156 -9.97 6.74 5.39
N GLN A 157 -10.31 8.01 5.32
CA GLN A 157 -9.48 9.07 5.90
C GLN A 157 -10.34 10.19 6.43
N PRO A 158 -9.87 10.92 7.46
CA PRO A 158 -10.48 12.17 7.85
C PRO A 158 -10.30 13.22 6.75
N PHE A 159 -11.30 14.05 6.56
CA PHE A 159 -11.29 15.18 5.62
C PHE A 159 -12.06 16.36 6.20
N ASP A 160 -12.10 17.52 5.52
CA ASP A 160 -12.74 18.75 5.97
C ASP A 160 -12.25 19.15 7.38
N LEU A 161 -10.92 19.19 7.55
CA LEU A 161 -10.27 19.55 8.79
C LEU A 161 -10.49 21.02 9.09
N LYS A 162 -10.96 21.32 10.30
CA LYS A 162 -11.25 22.70 10.74
C LYS A 162 -10.64 22.99 12.09
N CYS A 163 -10.09 24.18 12.22
CA CYS A 163 -9.64 24.76 13.46
C CYS A 163 -10.53 25.98 13.75
N GLU A 164 -11.22 26.00 14.91
CA GLU A 164 -12.23 27.01 15.28
C GLU A 164 -13.25 27.24 14.14
N TYR A 165 -13.73 26.13 13.53
CA TYR A 165 -14.68 26.08 12.40
C TYR A 165 -14.18 26.65 11.07
N LEU A 166 -12.91 27.05 10.98
CA LEU A 166 -12.28 27.61 9.79
C LEU A 166 -11.30 26.61 9.15
N GLU A 167 -11.14 26.69 7.85
CA GLU A 167 -10.11 25.96 7.12
C GLU A 167 -8.83 26.77 7.09
N ASN A 168 -7.73 26.20 7.59
CA ASN A 168 -6.39 26.81 7.59
C ASN A 168 -6.40 28.30 8.01
N PRO A 169 -6.92 28.63 9.19
CA PRO A 169 -7.07 30.03 9.60
C PRO A 169 -5.74 30.73 9.79
N LEU A 170 -5.63 31.97 9.33
CA LEU A 170 -4.42 32.80 9.45
C LEU A 170 -4.20 33.43 10.81
N GLY A 171 -5.15 33.34 11.73
CA GLY A 171 -5.02 33.87 13.07
C GLY A 171 -6.13 33.35 13.96
N ILE A 172 -5.74 32.86 15.12
CA ILE A 172 -6.64 32.36 16.15
C ILE A 172 -6.18 32.94 17.49
N ASP A 173 -7.07 33.66 18.17
CA ASP A 173 -6.81 34.25 19.48
C ASP A 173 -7.10 33.29 20.65
N VAL A 174 -7.56 32.08 20.36
CA VAL A 174 -7.91 31.08 21.36
C VAL A 174 -6.66 30.26 21.73
N PRO A 175 -6.22 30.28 23.00
CA PRO A 175 -5.01 29.56 23.43
C PRO A 175 -5.11 28.03 23.29
N LYS A 176 -6.33 27.48 23.36
CA LYS A 176 -6.64 26.06 23.16
C LYS A 176 -7.69 25.91 22.06
N PRO A 177 -7.29 25.97 20.79
CA PRO A 177 -8.24 25.92 19.69
C PRO A 177 -8.93 24.55 19.60
N ARG A 178 -10.15 24.56 19.06
CA ARG A 178 -10.95 23.35 18.83
C ARG A 178 -10.74 22.86 17.42
N LEU A 179 -10.45 21.58 17.32
CA LEU A 179 -10.24 20.87 16.07
C LEU A 179 -11.48 20.05 15.73
N SER A 180 -11.78 19.94 14.44
CA SER A 180 -12.89 19.14 13.94
C SER A 180 -12.56 18.53 12.58
N TRP A 181 -13.14 17.38 12.29
CA TRP A 181 -12.98 16.69 11.01
C TRP A 181 -14.22 15.89 10.66
N LYS A 182 -14.35 15.56 9.39
CA LYS A 182 -15.34 14.61 8.89
C LYS A 182 -14.66 13.28 8.56
N MET A 183 -15.41 12.20 8.65
CA MET A 183 -15.00 10.87 8.19
C MET A 183 -15.52 10.66 6.77
N GLY A 184 -14.69 10.15 5.88
CA GLY A 184 -15.09 9.91 4.51
C GLY A 184 -14.44 8.70 3.88
N THR A 185 -15.11 8.24 2.83
CA THR A 185 -14.58 7.27 1.90
C THR A 185 -14.86 7.78 0.49
N THR A 186 -14.03 7.39 -0.46
CA THR A 186 -14.27 7.66 -1.89
C THR A 186 -15.34 6.75 -2.48
N THR A 187 -15.75 5.72 -1.73
CA THR A 187 -16.82 4.78 -2.11
C THR A 187 -18.08 5.02 -1.30
N SER A 188 -19.20 4.51 -1.76
CA SER A 188 -20.54 4.64 -1.15
C SER A 188 -20.71 3.84 0.16
N MET A 189 -19.66 3.67 0.96
CA MET A 189 -19.78 3.04 2.28
C MET A 189 -20.70 3.85 3.18
N ARG A 190 -21.70 3.19 3.74
CA ARG A 190 -22.63 3.76 4.72
C ARG A 190 -22.32 3.21 6.11
N GLY A 191 -22.61 4.00 7.14
CA GLY A 191 -22.54 3.54 8.52
C GLY A 191 -21.14 3.53 9.12
N LEU A 192 -20.15 4.23 8.53
CA LEU A 192 -18.83 4.38 9.11
C LEU A 192 -18.92 5.10 10.46
N LYS A 193 -18.38 4.50 11.51
CA LYS A 193 -18.34 5.07 12.85
C LYS A 193 -16.93 5.08 13.39
N GLN A 194 -16.57 6.19 14.00
CA GLN A 194 -15.33 6.35 14.75
C GLN A 194 -15.48 5.73 16.14
N THR A 195 -14.48 5.02 16.60
CA THR A 195 -14.36 4.53 17.98
C THR A 195 -13.17 5.11 18.73
N ALA A 196 -12.19 5.62 17.99
CA ALA A 196 -11.04 6.32 18.55
C ALA A 196 -10.46 7.28 17.51
N TYR A 197 -9.65 8.23 17.96
CA TYR A 197 -8.82 9.07 17.10
C TYR A 197 -7.41 9.21 17.65
N GLN A 198 -6.51 9.72 16.80
CA GLN A 198 -5.20 10.24 17.17
C GLN A 198 -4.93 11.51 16.36
N ILE A 199 -4.50 12.57 17.04
CA ILE A 199 -4.11 13.84 16.44
C ILE A 199 -2.61 14.04 16.63
N LEU A 200 -1.95 14.53 15.59
CA LEU A 200 -0.58 15.03 15.65
C LEU A 200 -0.58 16.52 15.31
N VAL A 201 0.08 17.33 16.13
CA VAL A 201 0.30 18.77 15.89
C VAL A 201 1.79 19.04 15.92
N SER A 202 2.29 19.76 14.93
CA SER A 202 3.72 20.04 14.78
C SER A 202 3.98 21.48 14.35
N SER A 203 5.17 21.98 14.66
CA SER A 203 5.67 23.29 14.24
C SER A 203 6.06 23.34 12.75
N SER A 204 6.17 22.19 12.07
CA SER A 204 6.48 22.11 10.67
C SER A 204 5.79 20.93 9.97
N GLU A 205 5.50 21.10 8.70
CA GLU A 205 4.89 20.08 7.86
C GLU A 205 5.80 18.84 7.71
N ALA A 206 7.12 19.06 7.59
CA ALA A 206 8.08 17.98 7.49
C ALA A 206 8.10 17.04 8.71
N LEU A 207 7.80 17.53 9.90
CA LEU A 207 7.64 16.68 11.07
C LEU A 207 6.37 15.84 10.98
N LEU A 208 5.26 16.41 10.51
CA LEU A 208 4.03 15.63 10.29
C LEU A 208 4.21 14.55 9.24
N ASP A 209 4.90 14.84 8.14
CA ASP A 209 5.19 13.83 7.09
C ASP A 209 5.97 12.65 7.66
N ALA A 210 6.88 12.91 8.58
CA ALA A 210 7.61 11.89 9.33
C ALA A 210 6.78 11.24 10.46
N ASN A 211 5.49 11.55 10.59
CA ASN A 211 4.62 11.15 11.71
C ASN A 211 5.17 11.52 13.09
N ARG A 212 5.80 12.68 13.18
CA ARG A 212 6.35 13.23 14.43
C ARG A 212 5.58 14.49 14.83
N ALA A 213 5.32 14.59 16.13
CA ALA A 213 4.64 15.74 16.73
C ALA A 213 5.53 16.33 17.83
N ASP A 214 5.90 17.59 17.70
CA ASP A 214 6.65 18.35 18.70
C ASP A 214 5.76 19.25 19.56
N LEU A 215 4.51 19.47 19.14
CA LEU A 215 3.55 20.29 19.87
C LEU A 215 2.47 19.47 20.57
N TRP A 216 1.93 18.44 19.91
CA TRP A 216 0.95 17.55 20.51
C TRP A 216 0.83 16.22 19.76
N ASP A 217 0.99 15.13 20.47
CA ASP A 217 0.49 13.82 20.09
C ASP A 217 -0.57 13.43 21.11
N SER A 218 -1.83 13.34 20.69
CA SER A 218 -2.92 12.94 21.58
C SER A 218 -2.82 11.49 22.05
N GLY A 219 -2.00 10.66 21.38
CA GLY A 219 -2.12 9.23 21.48
C GLY A 219 -3.50 8.74 21.02
N ARG A 220 -3.83 7.48 21.32
CA ARG A 220 -5.16 6.94 21.06
C ARG A 220 -6.17 7.45 22.08
N ILE A 221 -7.15 8.21 21.64
CA ILE A 221 -8.29 8.66 22.45
C ILE A 221 -9.52 7.87 22.02
N ASN A 222 -10.11 7.09 22.94
CA ASN A 222 -11.29 6.27 22.66
C ASN A 222 -12.57 7.11 22.80
N THR A 223 -13.12 7.53 21.69
CA THR A 223 -14.36 8.33 21.59
C THR A 223 -14.89 8.31 20.16
N ASN A 224 -16.17 8.52 19.99
CA ASN A 224 -16.83 8.73 18.70
C ASN A 224 -16.92 10.21 18.30
N GLU A 225 -16.43 11.12 19.16
CA GLU A 225 -16.44 12.55 18.88
C GLU A 225 -15.36 12.92 17.84
N SER A 226 -15.74 13.76 16.88
CA SER A 226 -14.88 14.30 15.83
C SER A 226 -15.06 15.81 15.63
N VAL A 227 -15.75 16.44 16.57
CA VAL A 227 -16.09 17.87 16.52
C VAL A 227 -15.75 18.51 17.87
N ASN A 228 -15.21 19.73 17.82
CA ASN A 228 -14.85 20.51 19.01
C ASN A 228 -13.82 19.86 19.95
N ILE A 229 -12.90 19.10 19.37
CA ILE A 229 -11.81 18.49 20.12
C ILE A 229 -10.81 19.58 20.53
N VAL A 230 -10.70 19.81 21.83
CA VAL A 230 -9.83 20.87 22.38
C VAL A 230 -8.36 20.46 22.26
N TYR A 231 -7.53 21.38 21.78
CA TYR A 231 -6.08 21.20 21.77
C TYR A 231 -5.54 21.12 23.21
N GLU A 232 -4.80 20.08 23.52
CA GLU A 232 -4.24 19.82 24.85
C GLU A 232 -2.71 19.64 24.83
N GLY A 233 -2.06 20.15 23.79
CA GLY A 233 -0.61 20.08 23.64
C GLY A 233 0.13 21.20 24.39
N VAL A 234 1.37 21.42 23.95
CA VAL A 234 2.22 22.51 24.48
C VAL A 234 1.54 23.87 24.24
N PRO A 235 1.58 24.81 25.19
CA PRO A 235 1.01 26.13 24.99
C PRO A 235 1.51 26.79 23.71
N LEU A 236 0.59 27.26 22.88
CA LEU A 236 0.90 27.93 21.64
C LEU A 236 1.30 29.39 21.91
N ILE A 237 2.25 29.91 21.13
CA ILE A 237 2.70 31.31 21.24
C ILE A 237 2.16 32.14 20.07
N ALA A 238 2.00 33.43 20.28
CA ALA A 238 1.49 34.34 19.26
C ALA A 238 2.35 34.32 17.99
N GLY A 239 1.70 34.22 16.83
CA GLY A 239 2.36 34.15 15.52
C GLY A 239 2.98 32.82 15.18
N GLN A 240 2.80 31.79 16.01
CA GLN A 240 3.29 30.45 15.73
C GLN A 240 2.44 29.79 14.65
N LYS A 241 3.08 29.35 13.54
CA LYS A 241 2.43 28.50 12.56
C LYS A 241 2.46 27.06 13.06
N CYS A 242 1.31 26.40 13.03
CA CYS A 242 1.14 25.02 13.44
C CYS A 242 0.53 24.21 12.29
N PHE A 243 0.91 22.96 12.20
CA PHE A 243 0.36 22.01 11.25
C PHE A 243 -0.20 20.83 12.03
N TRP A 244 -1.30 20.28 11.57
CA TRP A 244 -1.89 19.13 12.23
C TRP A 244 -2.54 18.16 11.27
N LYS A 245 -2.62 16.91 11.70
CA LYS A 245 -3.33 15.85 11.01
C LYS A 245 -3.97 14.90 12.02
N VAL A 246 -4.95 14.16 11.56
CA VAL A 246 -5.72 13.24 12.39
C VAL A 246 -5.93 11.90 11.64
N ARG A 247 -6.06 10.83 12.41
CA ARG A 247 -6.60 9.54 11.94
C ARG A 247 -7.62 9.04 12.94
N PHE A 248 -8.53 8.19 12.50
CA PHE A 248 -9.52 7.57 13.38
C PHE A 248 -9.51 6.04 13.26
N SER A 249 -10.04 5.38 14.26
CA SER A 249 -10.26 3.93 14.27
C SER A 249 -11.74 3.65 14.06
N ASP A 250 -12.06 2.65 13.24
CA ASP A 250 -13.42 2.16 13.01
C ASP A 250 -13.92 1.22 14.11
N GLU A 251 -15.15 0.68 13.95
CA GLU A 251 -15.77 -0.26 14.90
C GLU A 251 -15.04 -1.61 14.99
N GLN A 252 -14.26 -1.99 13.98
CA GLN A 252 -13.42 -3.18 13.94
C GLN A 252 -12.06 -2.95 14.59
N GLY A 253 -11.74 -1.72 14.98
CA GLY A 253 -10.46 -1.34 15.56
C GLY A 253 -9.38 -0.98 14.53
N ASN A 254 -9.70 -0.96 13.23
CA ASN A 254 -8.76 -0.61 12.17
C ASN A 254 -8.55 0.90 12.12
N TRP A 255 -7.30 1.32 11.94
CA TRP A 255 -6.99 2.73 11.76
C TRP A 255 -7.20 3.16 10.30
N SER A 256 -7.76 4.35 10.14
CA SER A 256 -7.77 5.06 8.85
C SER A 256 -6.35 5.45 8.43
N SER A 257 -6.18 5.82 7.17
CA SER A 257 -5.04 6.65 6.78
C SER A 257 -5.06 7.98 7.55
N TRP A 258 -3.90 8.63 7.66
CA TRP A 258 -3.84 10.00 8.14
C TRP A 258 -4.55 10.94 7.15
N SER A 259 -5.17 11.98 7.66
CA SER A 259 -5.66 13.07 6.82
C SER A 259 -4.51 13.76 6.08
N ALA A 260 -4.83 14.53 5.04
CA ALA A 260 -3.95 15.60 4.58
C ALA A 260 -3.67 16.57 5.74
N PRO A 261 -2.47 17.18 5.79
CA PRO A 261 -2.16 18.23 6.78
C PRO A 261 -3.07 19.43 6.64
N ALA A 262 -3.44 20.03 7.78
CA ALA A 262 -4.08 21.35 7.89
C ALA A 262 -3.21 22.28 8.74
N SER A 263 -3.39 23.59 8.63
CA SER A 263 -2.63 24.59 9.38
C SER A 263 -3.52 25.58 10.14
#